data_023cf691a0767cf23aa60c1cbff46104
#
_entry.id   023cf691a0767cf23aa60c1cbff46104
#
_cell.length_a   1.000
_cell.length_b   1.000
_cell.length_c   1.000
_cell.angle_alpha   90.00
_cell.angle_beta   90.00
_cell.angle_gamma   90.00
#
_symmetry.space_group_name_H-M   'P 1'
#
loop_
_entity.id
_entity.type
_entity.pdbx_description
1 polymer ?
#
loop_
_entity_poly.entity_id
_entity_poly.type
_entity_poly.pdbx_seq_one_letter_code
_entity_poly.pdbx_strand_id
1 'polypeptide(L)'
;MKRFLQQLLSVAALACLAQAAVAAPTYVGVKVCTKCHDLYGDAWAGTSHAKAFDSLKANSKVEEKKKAKLDPAKDYTKDKDCVGCHSTGFGKPGGYTLGKDPGGPERLGSVGCEACHGAGSDYRDEHGTAEKKLLRSQQSTPRKLIAGKGQNFDYEKACAACHLNFQGSPHKAAKAPFTPFTPTVDAKYKFEFDKAVRTKALHEHYKLKGAFEGEPVPKIRADFQKTAKDIPE
;
A
#
# COMPACT_ATOMS: atom_id res chain seq x y z
N MET A 1 -53.69 -15.05 -22.76
CA MET A 1 -53.32 -14.27 -21.57
C MET A 1 -52.16 -14.88 -20.74
N LYS A 2 -52.17 -16.16 -20.38
CA LYS A 2 -51.08 -16.78 -19.58
C LYS A 2 -49.68 -16.74 -20.21
N ARG A 3 -49.59 -16.94 -21.53
CA ARG A 3 -48.26 -16.88 -22.24
C ARG A 3 -47.65 -15.48 -22.33
N PHE A 4 -48.47 -14.43 -22.38
CA PHE A 4 -47.99 -13.03 -22.39
C PHE A 4 -47.44 -12.61 -21.04
N LEU A 5 -48.06 -13.10 -19.92
CA LEU A 5 -47.57 -12.81 -18.59
C LEU A 5 -46.25 -13.50 -18.27
N GLN A 6 -46.02 -14.72 -18.78
CA GLN A 6 -44.75 -15.43 -18.64
C GLN A 6 -43.58 -14.76 -19.42
N GLN A 7 -43.84 -14.20 -20.60
CA GLN A 7 -42.83 -13.49 -21.35
C GLN A 7 -42.40 -12.16 -20.69
N LEU A 8 -43.36 -11.43 -20.08
CA LEU A 8 -43.07 -10.21 -19.34
C LEU A 8 -42.22 -10.45 -18.08
N LEU A 9 -42.50 -11.54 -17.36
CA LEU A 9 -41.71 -11.94 -16.18
C LEU A 9 -40.28 -12.37 -16.54
N SER A 10 -40.06 -13.00 -17.71
CA SER A 10 -38.74 -13.42 -18.16
C SER A 10 -37.86 -12.23 -18.57
N VAL A 11 -38.44 -11.18 -19.15
CA VAL A 11 -37.70 -9.96 -19.52
C VAL A 11 -37.34 -9.13 -18.29
N ALA A 12 -38.20 -9.05 -17.30
CA ALA A 12 -37.94 -8.34 -16.05
C ALA A 12 -36.81 -9.02 -15.22
N ALA A 13 -36.71 -10.36 -15.27
CA ALA A 13 -35.64 -11.10 -14.56
C ALA A 13 -34.26 -10.92 -15.20
N LEU A 14 -34.17 -10.71 -16.51
CA LEU A 14 -32.89 -10.45 -17.18
C LEU A 14 -32.38 -9.01 -16.98
N ALA A 15 -33.26 -8.04 -16.74
CA ALA A 15 -32.89 -6.64 -16.53
C ALA A 15 -32.23 -6.38 -15.14
N CYS A 16 -32.43 -7.26 -14.17
CA CYS A 16 -31.87 -7.11 -12.81
C CYS A 16 -30.40 -7.58 -12.65
N LEU A 17 -29.78 -8.15 -13.68
CA LEU A 17 -28.41 -8.72 -13.57
C LEU A 17 -27.29 -7.85 -14.13
N ALA A 18 -27.58 -6.69 -14.66
CA ALA A 18 -26.57 -5.72 -15.06
C ALA A 18 -26.15 -4.84 -13.89
N GLN A 19 -25.66 -5.44 -12.81
CA GLN A 19 -24.86 -4.69 -11.84
C GLN A 19 -23.55 -4.35 -12.54
N ALA A 20 -23.38 -3.09 -12.90
CA ALA A 20 -22.10 -2.59 -13.39
C ALA A 20 -21.05 -2.91 -12.32
N ALA A 21 -20.19 -3.89 -12.63
CA ALA A 21 -19.05 -4.18 -11.77
C ALA A 21 -18.18 -2.93 -11.75
N VAL A 22 -18.21 -2.18 -10.64
CA VAL A 22 -17.29 -1.06 -10.43
C VAL A 22 -15.87 -1.68 -10.45
N ALA A 23 -15.06 -1.26 -11.40
CA ALA A 23 -13.69 -1.74 -11.51
C ALA A 23 -12.96 -1.43 -10.21
N ALA A 24 -12.20 -2.40 -9.71
CA ALA A 24 -11.40 -2.19 -8.50
C ALA A 24 -10.32 -1.13 -8.76
N PRO A 25 -9.98 -0.28 -7.76
CA PRO A 25 -8.89 0.67 -7.88
C PRO A 25 -7.58 0.00 -8.31
N THR A 26 -6.78 0.71 -9.12
CA THR A 26 -5.51 0.21 -9.67
C THR A 26 -4.33 0.96 -9.06
N TYR A 27 -3.17 0.28 -9.01
CA TYR A 27 -1.91 0.89 -8.56
C TYR A 27 -1.34 1.80 -9.65
N VAL A 28 -0.88 2.99 -9.26
CA VAL A 28 -0.39 4.04 -10.18
C VAL A 28 1.11 4.32 -10.04
N GLY A 29 1.73 3.89 -8.94
CA GLY A 29 3.16 4.02 -8.65
C GLY A 29 3.55 5.33 -7.97
N VAL A 30 4.73 5.28 -7.30
CA VAL A 30 5.25 6.37 -6.46
C VAL A 30 5.33 7.70 -7.20
N LYS A 31 5.80 7.69 -8.45
CA LYS A 31 5.97 8.90 -9.28
C LYS A 31 4.67 9.72 -9.45
N VAL A 32 3.51 9.09 -9.37
CA VAL A 32 2.22 9.78 -9.43
C VAL A 32 1.93 10.51 -8.12
N CYS A 33 2.24 9.87 -7.00
CA CYS A 33 2.01 10.44 -5.67
C CYS A 33 2.95 11.62 -5.39
N THR A 34 4.23 11.50 -5.76
CA THR A 34 5.26 12.51 -5.50
C THR A 34 5.10 13.81 -6.30
N LYS A 35 4.20 13.86 -7.28
CA LYS A 35 3.84 15.12 -7.94
C LYS A 35 3.21 16.16 -7.01
N CYS A 36 2.58 15.70 -5.92
CA CYS A 36 1.95 16.55 -4.91
C CYS A 36 2.53 16.33 -3.52
N HIS A 37 3.22 15.18 -3.31
CA HIS A 37 3.79 14.74 -2.04
C HIS A 37 5.31 14.58 -2.15
N ASP A 38 6.00 15.57 -2.73
CA ASP A 38 7.45 15.55 -2.99
C ASP A 38 8.27 15.37 -1.71
N LEU A 39 8.00 16.13 -0.65
CA LEU A 39 8.67 16.00 0.66
C LEU A 39 8.57 14.59 1.25
N TYR A 40 7.41 13.95 1.11
CA TYR A 40 7.23 12.56 1.53
C TYR A 40 7.97 11.59 0.61
N GLY A 41 8.02 11.89 -0.68
CA GLY A 41 8.79 11.15 -1.67
C GLY A 41 10.28 11.14 -1.35
N ASP A 42 10.85 12.30 -1.03
CA ASP A 42 12.26 12.46 -0.65
C ASP A 42 12.59 11.70 0.64
N ALA A 43 11.73 11.83 1.66
CA ALA A 43 11.88 11.09 2.91
C ALA A 43 11.84 9.56 2.68
N TRP A 44 10.89 9.09 1.85
CA TRP A 44 10.74 7.68 1.49
C TRP A 44 11.94 7.15 0.70
N ALA A 45 12.49 7.90 -0.26
CA ALA A 45 13.58 7.48 -1.14
C ALA A 45 14.84 7.04 -0.35
N GLY A 46 15.07 7.61 0.84
CA GLY A 46 16.13 7.23 1.77
C GLY A 46 15.93 5.90 2.50
N THR A 47 14.72 5.33 2.47
CA THR A 47 14.33 4.18 3.30
C THR A 47 14.73 2.82 2.69
N SER A 48 14.70 1.78 3.53
CA SER A 48 14.84 0.39 3.07
C SER A 48 13.66 -0.05 2.20
N HIS A 49 12.48 0.54 2.35
CA HIS A 49 11.32 0.26 1.54
C HIS A 49 11.52 0.70 0.08
N ALA A 50 12.11 1.86 -0.15
CA ALA A 50 12.46 2.31 -1.50
C ALA A 50 13.46 1.36 -2.21
N LYS A 51 14.34 0.72 -1.43
CA LYS A 51 15.40 -0.20 -1.89
C LYS A 51 15.02 -1.67 -1.77
N ALA A 52 13.75 -1.98 -1.45
CA ALA A 52 13.33 -3.34 -1.13
C ALA A 52 13.55 -4.30 -2.31
N PHE A 53 13.23 -3.90 -3.52
CA PHE A 53 13.40 -4.72 -4.71
C PHE A 53 14.88 -5.01 -5.03
N ASP A 54 15.77 -4.04 -4.81
CA ASP A 54 17.20 -4.21 -5.04
C ASP A 54 17.83 -5.27 -4.13
N SER A 55 17.24 -5.51 -2.96
CA SER A 55 17.68 -6.57 -2.06
C SER A 55 17.50 -7.98 -2.63
N LEU A 56 16.64 -8.14 -3.64
CA LEU A 56 16.38 -9.40 -4.34
C LEU A 56 17.45 -9.75 -5.37
N LYS A 57 18.22 -8.77 -5.85
CA LYS A 57 19.26 -9.00 -6.87
C LYS A 57 20.34 -9.95 -6.37
N ALA A 58 21.01 -10.64 -7.31
CA ALA A 58 22.17 -11.46 -7.01
C ALA A 58 23.24 -10.64 -6.28
N ASN A 59 23.92 -11.25 -5.34
CA ASN A 59 24.98 -10.66 -4.52
C ASN A 59 24.57 -9.43 -3.68
N SER A 60 23.26 -9.17 -3.58
CA SER A 60 22.71 -8.19 -2.65
C SER A 60 22.32 -8.86 -1.33
N LYS A 61 22.53 -8.17 -0.20
CA LYS A 61 22.18 -8.68 1.15
C LYS A 61 22.71 -10.10 1.43
N VAL A 62 24.00 -10.31 1.11
CA VAL A 62 24.65 -11.62 1.16
C VAL A 62 24.52 -12.30 2.52
N GLU A 63 24.83 -11.59 3.61
CA GLU A 63 24.82 -12.19 4.94
C GLU A 63 23.38 -12.49 5.43
N GLU A 64 22.42 -11.62 5.13
CA GLU A 64 21.03 -11.87 5.42
C GLU A 64 20.49 -13.09 4.68
N LYS A 65 20.81 -13.22 3.39
CA LYS A 65 20.43 -14.39 2.58
C LYS A 65 21.03 -15.67 3.14
N LYS A 66 22.34 -15.68 3.48
CA LYS A 66 22.98 -16.84 4.11
C LYS A 66 22.31 -17.25 5.43
N LYS A 67 22.03 -16.29 6.32
CA LYS A 67 21.32 -16.55 7.59
C LYS A 67 19.94 -17.17 7.36
N ALA A 68 19.23 -16.72 6.33
CA ALA A 68 17.93 -17.24 5.92
C ALA A 68 18.01 -18.53 5.06
N LYS A 69 19.20 -19.12 4.90
CA LYS A 69 19.47 -20.32 4.08
C LYS A 69 19.10 -20.15 2.60
N LEU A 70 19.21 -18.90 2.08
CA LEU A 70 19.04 -18.59 0.66
C LEU A 70 20.41 -18.51 -0.01
N ASP A 71 20.45 -18.81 -1.32
CA ASP A 71 21.66 -18.62 -2.14
C ASP A 71 21.88 -17.13 -2.45
N PRO A 72 22.96 -16.49 -1.97
CA PRO A 72 23.21 -15.08 -2.24
C PRO A 72 23.47 -14.75 -3.72
N ALA A 73 23.98 -15.73 -4.50
CA ALA A 73 24.27 -15.54 -5.92
C ALA A 73 23.04 -15.63 -6.81
N LYS A 74 21.94 -16.17 -6.30
CA LYS A 74 20.66 -16.24 -7.03
C LYS A 74 19.99 -14.87 -7.13
N ASP A 75 19.44 -14.56 -8.31
CA ASP A 75 18.55 -13.42 -8.52
C ASP A 75 17.11 -13.83 -8.21
N TYR A 76 16.52 -13.18 -7.20
CA TYR A 76 15.14 -13.41 -6.74
C TYR A 76 14.13 -12.40 -7.29
N THR A 77 14.52 -11.52 -8.22
CA THR A 77 13.63 -10.48 -8.78
C THR A 77 12.46 -11.04 -9.59
N LYS A 78 12.55 -12.33 -9.97
CA LYS A 78 11.47 -13.07 -10.67
C LYS A 78 10.80 -14.13 -9.80
N ASP A 79 11.16 -14.20 -8.52
CA ASP A 79 10.58 -15.15 -7.59
C ASP A 79 9.29 -14.57 -6.99
N LYS A 80 8.16 -15.24 -7.26
CA LYS A 80 6.82 -14.81 -6.80
C LYS A 80 6.74 -14.70 -5.28
N ASP A 81 7.45 -15.56 -4.58
CA ASP A 81 7.42 -15.62 -3.11
C ASP A 81 8.18 -14.45 -2.49
N CYS A 82 9.10 -13.85 -3.24
CA CYS A 82 9.87 -12.70 -2.79
C CYS A 82 9.23 -11.37 -3.21
N VAL A 83 8.84 -11.23 -4.48
CA VAL A 83 8.35 -9.96 -5.02
C VAL A 83 7.05 -9.49 -4.37
N GLY A 84 6.25 -10.41 -3.80
CA GLY A 84 5.02 -10.07 -3.09
C GLY A 84 5.22 -9.10 -1.93
N CYS A 85 6.37 -9.18 -1.23
CA CYS A 85 6.75 -8.29 -0.13
C CYS A 85 7.75 -7.20 -0.54
N HIS A 86 8.41 -7.33 -1.70
CA HIS A 86 9.47 -6.45 -2.17
C HIS A 86 9.07 -5.54 -3.34
N SER A 87 7.78 -5.56 -3.71
CA SER A 87 7.20 -4.69 -4.75
C SER A 87 5.84 -4.17 -4.32
N THR A 88 5.28 -3.24 -5.08
CA THR A 88 3.97 -2.66 -4.80
C THR A 88 2.88 -3.32 -5.63
N GLY A 89 1.86 -3.86 -4.95
CA GLY A 89 0.64 -4.35 -5.59
C GLY A 89 0.81 -5.63 -6.41
N PHE A 90 1.82 -6.47 -6.15
CA PHE A 90 1.99 -7.73 -6.88
C PHE A 90 0.72 -8.59 -6.87
N GLY A 91 0.29 -9.02 -8.07
CA GLY A 91 -0.92 -9.80 -8.23
C GLY A 91 -2.24 -9.02 -8.08
N LYS A 92 -2.18 -7.69 -8.03
CA LYS A 92 -3.34 -6.80 -7.96
C LYS A 92 -3.49 -5.97 -9.25
N PRO A 93 -4.71 -5.46 -9.55
CA PRO A 93 -4.92 -4.62 -10.72
C PRO A 93 -3.98 -3.42 -10.78
N GLY A 94 -3.25 -3.25 -11.89
CA GLY A 94 -2.27 -2.18 -12.06
C GLY A 94 -0.98 -2.31 -11.26
N GLY A 95 -0.85 -3.34 -10.40
CA GLY A 95 0.33 -3.58 -9.57
C GLY A 95 1.51 -4.18 -10.31
N TYR A 96 2.59 -4.43 -9.57
CA TYR A 96 3.81 -5.03 -10.11
C TYR A 96 3.53 -6.33 -10.87
N THR A 97 4.16 -6.52 -12.03
CA THR A 97 4.05 -7.73 -12.86
C THR A 97 5.42 -8.31 -13.12
N LEU A 98 5.58 -9.64 -12.88
CA LEU A 98 6.84 -10.36 -13.13
C LEU A 98 7.33 -10.19 -14.57
N GLY A 99 8.64 -9.98 -14.71
CA GLY A 99 9.30 -9.90 -16.00
C GLY A 99 9.05 -8.61 -16.78
N LYS A 100 8.21 -7.72 -16.28
CA LYS A 100 8.13 -6.34 -16.78
C LYS A 100 9.13 -5.49 -16.00
N ASP A 101 9.78 -4.56 -16.71
CA ASP A 101 10.61 -3.56 -16.04
C ASP A 101 9.72 -2.81 -15.03
N PRO A 102 10.03 -2.87 -13.73
CA PRO A 102 9.26 -2.16 -12.72
C PRO A 102 9.35 -0.64 -12.86
N GLY A 103 10.18 -0.14 -13.77
CA GLY A 103 10.45 1.28 -13.93
C GLY A 103 11.18 1.87 -12.71
N GLY A 104 11.97 1.02 -12.02
CA GLY A 104 12.68 1.38 -10.82
C GLY A 104 11.80 1.60 -9.59
N PRO A 105 12.39 2.08 -8.47
CA PRO A 105 11.66 2.37 -7.23
C PRO A 105 10.58 3.45 -7.41
N GLU A 106 10.72 4.32 -8.40
CA GLU A 106 9.77 5.40 -8.69
C GLU A 106 8.39 4.92 -9.16
N ARG A 107 8.26 3.64 -9.48
CA ARG A 107 6.99 3.04 -9.92
C ARG A 107 6.53 1.97 -8.95
N LEU A 108 6.73 0.69 -9.28
CA LEU A 108 6.20 -0.44 -8.52
C LEU A 108 7.29 -1.42 -8.05
N GLY A 109 8.54 -1.22 -8.47
CA GLY A 109 9.71 -2.03 -8.08
C GLY A 109 10.29 -1.63 -6.72
N SER A 110 9.41 -1.42 -5.75
CA SER A 110 9.72 -1.06 -4.37
C SER A 110 8.50 -1.25 -3.49
N VAL A 111 8.64 -1.16 -2.17
CA VAL A 111 7.52 -0.96 -1.26
C VAL A 111 7.20 0.53 -1.23
N GLY A 112 6.39 0.96 -2.20
CA GLY A 112 6.02 2.35 -2.41
C GLY A 112 4.83 2.80 -1.56
N CYS A 113 4.39 4.04 -1.81
CA CYS A 113 3.30 4.68 -1.05
C CYS A 113 2.04 3.81 -0.98
N GLU A 114 1.65 3.23 -2.11
CA GLU A 114 0.42 2.45 -2.24
C GLU A 114 0.49 1.07 -1.56
N ALA A 115 1.68 0.59 -1.17
CA ALA A 115 1.79 -0.63 -0.37
C ALA A 115 1.16 -0.46 1.02
N CYS A 116 1.19 0.77 1.55
CA CYS A 116 0.55 1.14 2.82
C CYS A 116 -0.79 1.84 2.61
N HIS A 117 -0.87 2.76 1.62
CA HIS A 117 -2.03 3.63 1.43
C HIS A 117 -3.11 3.05 0.52
N GLY A 118 -2.90 1.88 -0.11
CA GLY A 118 -3.83 1.27 -1.05
C GLY A 118 -3.71 1.82 -2.47
N ALA A 119 -4.39 1.17 -3.44
CA ALA A 119 -4.34 1.50 -4.86
C ALA A 119 -4.91 2.90 -5.16
N GLY A 120 -4.11 3.76 -5.78
CA GLY A 120 -4.31 5.20 -5.84
C GLY A 120 -5.15 5.72 -6.98
N SER A 121 -5.54 4.91 -7.98
CA SER A 121 -6.21 5.41 -9.18
C SER A 121 -7.44 6.27 -8.89
N ASP A 122 -8.25 5.87 -7.90
CA ASP A 122 -9.57 6.46 -7.69
C ASP A 122 -9.56 7.53 -6.58
N TYR A 123 -8.74 7.37 -5.53
CA TYR A 123 -8.75 8.34 -4.43
C TYR A 123 -7.84 9.56 -4.65
N ARG A 124 -6.81 9.47 -5.54
CA ARG A 124 -5.88 10.60 -5.78
C ARG A 124 -6.59 11.87 -6.25
N ASP A 125 -7.59 11.72 -7.13
CA ASP A 125 -8.32 12.87 -7.68
C ASP A 125 -9.25 13.50 -6.63
N GLU A 126 -9.72 12.69 -5.67
CA GLU A 126 -10.46 13.19 -4.51
C GLU A 126 -9.60 14.04 -3.58
N HIS A 127 -8.29 13.74 -3.46
CA HIS A 127 -7.37 14.59 -2.70
C HIS A 127 -7.33 16.02 -3.29
N GLY A 128 -7.14 16.14 -4.60
CA GLY A 128 -7.11 17.46 -5.26
C GLY A 128 -8.46 18.20 -5.17
N THR A 129 -9.57 17.47 -5.24
CA THR A 129 -10.90 18.03 -5.07
C THR A 129 -11.13 18.54 -3.65
N ALA A 130 -10.73 17.76 -2.63
CA ALA A 130 -10.86 18.13 -1.23
C ALA A 130 -9.97 19.33 -0.87
N GLU A 131 -8.75 19.40 -1.39
CA GLU A 131 -7.84 20.52 -1.17
C GLU A 131 -8.42 21.82 -1.79
N LYS A 132 -8.90 21.78 -3.02
CA LYS A 132 -9.56 22.91 -3.66
C LYS A 132 -10.79 23.39 -2.87
N LYS A 133 -11.58 22.47 -2.33
CA LYS A 133 -12.73 22.78 -1.49
C LYS A 133 -12.29 23.49 -0.21
N LEU A 134 -11.28 22.96 0.49
CA LEU A 134 -10.74 23.57 1.69
C LEU A 134 -10.26 25.00 1.42
N LEU A 135 -9.49 25.22 0.36
CA LEU A 135 -8.96 26.53 0.00
C LEU A 135 -10.05 27.55 -0.35
N ARG A 136 -11.13 27.12 -1.02
CA ARG A 136 -12.22 28.00 -1.47
C ARG A 136 -13.25 28.31 -0.41
N SER A 137 -13.59 27.34 0.44
CA SER A 137 -14.73 27.43 1.35
C SER A 137 -14.40 27.12 2.81
N GLN A 138 -13.13 26.84 3.14
CA GLN A 138 -12.68 26.42 4.48
C GLN A 138 -13.42 25.18 5.00
N GLN A 139 -13.92 24.33 4.10
CA GLN A 139 -14.68 23.14 4.45
C GLN A 139 -13.86 21.87 4.17
N SER A 140 -13.77 21.03 5.18
CA SER A 140 -13.19 19.69 5.05
C SER A 140 -14.12 18.74 4.28
N THR A 141 -13.55 17.65 3.79
CA THR A 141 -14.27 16.56 3.10
C THR A 141 -14.30 15.34 4.00
N PRO A 142 -15.41 14.60 4.10
CA PRO A 142 -15.47 13.37 4.90
C PRO A 142 -14.44 12.33 4.42
N ARG A 143 -13.56 11.85 5.33
CA ARG A 143 -12.49 10.89 4.99
C ARG A 143 -13.03 9.56 4.45
N LYS A 144 -14.25 9.16 4.84
CA LYS A 144 -14.91 7.95 4.32
C LYS A 144 -15.02 7.93 2.78
N LEU A 145 -15.01 9.09 2.12
CA LEU A 145 -15.08 9.14 0.65
C LEU A 145 -13.82 8.58 0.01
N ILE A 146 -12.64 8.96 0.49
CA ILE A 146 -11.38 8.41 -0.03
C ILE A 146 -11.16 6.96 0.44
N ALA A 147 -11.61 6.60 1.64
CA ALA A 147 -11.61 5.22 2.10
C ALA A 147 -12.47 4.33 1.17
N GLY A 148 -13.66 4.79 0.78
CA GLY A 148 -14.52 4.09 -0.17
C GLY A 148 -13.93 3.97 -1.59
N LYS A 149 -12.94 4.79 -1.94
CA LYS A 149 -12.20 4.76 -3.20
C LYS A 149 -10.87 4.01 -3.12
N GLY A 150 -10.64 3.25 -2.05
CA GLY A 150 -9.50 2.34 -1.94
C GLY A 150 -8.34 2.84 -1.09
N GLN A 151 -8.40 4.06 -0.53
CA GLN A 151 -7.37 4.49 0.41
C GLN A 151 -7.45 3.68 1.70
N ASN A 152 -6.34 3.01 2.02
CA ASN A 152 -6.20 2.21 3.22
C ASN A 152 -5.82 3.09 4.43
N PHE A 153 -6.44 2.81 5.58
CA PHE A 153 -6.14 3.42 6.88
C PHE A 153 -5.76 2.40 7.96
N ASP A 154 -5.77 1.11 7.63
CA ASP A 154 -5.30 0.03 8.51
C ASP A 154 -3.82 -0.26 8.22
N TYR A 155 -2.97 0.64 8.68
CA TYR A 155 -1.53 0.56 8.40
C TYR A 155 -0.86 -0.61 9.15
N GLU A 156 -1.35 -0.97 10.33
CA GLU A 156 -0.82 -2.11 11.08
C GLU A 156 -0.99 -3.41 10.29
N LYS A 157 -2.18 -3.63 9.74
CA LYS A 157 -2.45 -4.78 8.88
C LYS A 157 -1.61 -4.75 7.60
N ALA A 158 -1.42 -3.59 6.99
CA ALA A 158 -0.58 -3.44 5.80
C ALA A 158 0.89 -3.83 6.10
N CYS A 159 1.45 -3.35 7.21
CA CYS A 159 2.80 -3.72 7.65
C CYS A 159 2.91 -5.20 7.99
N ALA A 160 1.95 -5.73 8.74
CA ALA A 160 1.93 -7.12 9.19
C ALA A 160 1.88 -8.12 8.02
N ALA A 161 1.25 -7.74 6.90
CA ALA A 161 1.17 -8.58 5.70
C ALA A 161 2.54 -9.00 5.14
N CYS A 162 3.58 -8.20 5.37
CA CYS A 162 4.95 -8.52 4.98
C CYS A 162 5.82 -8.89 6.20
N HIS A 163 5.82 -8.06 7.24
CA HIS A 163 6.71 -8.18 8.40
C HIS A 163 6.33 -9.30 9.38
N LEU A 164 5.06 -9.72 9.40
CA LEU A 164 4.57 -10.82 10.22
C LEU A 164 4.07 -12.01 9.38
N ASN A 165 4.42 -12.07 8.09
CA ASN A 165 4.02 -13.16 7.20
C ASN A 165 5.01 -14.33 7.23
N PHE A 166 5.12 -15.01 8.37
CA PHE A 166 5.95 -16.18 8.56
C PHE A 166 5.19 -17.29 9.32
N GLN A 167 5.65 -18.51 9.19
CA GLN A 167 5.06 -19.65 9.90
C GLN A 167 5.21 -19.47 11.41
N GLY A 168 4.12 -19.64 12.16
CA GLY A 168 4.12 -19.40 13.61
C GLY A 168 3.94 -17.94 14.01
N SER A 169 3.68 -17.04 13.06
CA SER A 169 3.40 -15.64 13.33
C SER A 169 2.11 -15.45 14.15
N PRO A 170 2.05 -14.44 15.06
CA PRO A 170 0.80 -14.05 15.72
C PRO A 170 -0.19 -13.37 14.77
N HIS A 171 0.21 -13.02 13.55
CA HIS A 171 -0.65 -12.37 12.58
C HIS A 171 -1.62 -13.36 11.94
N LYS A 172 -2.90 -13.23 12.27
CA LYS A 172 -3.97 -14.18 11.86
C LYS A 172 -4.12 -14.32 10.33
N ALA A 173 -3.69 -13.32 9.56
CA ALA A 173 -3.76 -13.34 8.11
C ALA A 173 -2.46 -13.83 7.43
N ALA A 174 -1.45 -14.28 8.18
CA ALA A 174 -0.24 -14.86 7.62
C ALA A 174 -0.57 -16.14 6.83
N LYS A 175 -0.11 -16.22 5.58
CA LYS A 175 -0.37 -17.32 4.65
C LYS A 175 0.88 -17.65 3.85
N ALA A 176 1.05 -18.93 3.51
CA ALA A 176 2.10 -19.32 2.56
C ALA A 176 1.88 -18.63 1.18
N PRO A 177 2.97 -18.25 0.46
CA PRO A 177 4.37 -18.45 0.86
C PRO A 177 4.80 -17.48 1.98
N PHE A 178 5.58 -18.03 2.93
CA PHE A 178 6.08 -17.27 4.07
C PHE A 178 7.46 -16.67 3.78
N THR A 179 7.75 -15.50 4.38
CA THR A 179 9.11 -14.98 4.37
C THR A 179 10.05 -15.90 5.18
N PRO A 180 11.28 -16.15 4.69
CA PRO A 180 12.29 -16.84 5.46
C PRO A 180 12.96 -15.97 6.52
N PHE A 181 12.73 -14.64 6.49
CA PHE A 181 13.30 -13.67 7.42
C PHE A 181 12.43 -13.54 8.66
N THR A 182 12.71 -14.34 9.65
CA THR A 182 11.91 -14.47 10.88
C THR A 182 12.73 -14.10 12.13
N PRO A 183 12.08 -13.77 13.27
CA PRO A 183 12.81 -13.52 14.53
C PRO A 183 13.67 -14.71 15.01
N THR A 184 13.37 -15.93 14.57
CA THR A 184 14.17 -17.13 14.86
C THR A 184 15.50 -17.14 14.08
N VAL A 185 15.52 -16.55 12.89
CA VAL A 185 16.72 -16.42 12.06
C VAL A 185 17.62 -15.29 12.53
N ASP A 186 17.01 -14.15 12.87
CA ASP A 186 17.72 -12.99 13.41
C ASP A 186 16.73 -12.13 14.21
N ALA A 187 17.08 -11.78 15.45
CA ALA A 187 16.25 -10.95 16.33
C ALA A 187 15.86 -9.60 15.72
N LYS A 188 16.64 -9.07 14.77
CA LYS A 188 16.32 -7.82 14.06
C LYS A 188 15.04 -7.88 13.23
N TYR A 189 14.56 -9.09 12.89
CA TYR A 189 13.29 -9.30 12.18
C TYR A 189 12.06 -9.29 13.09
N LYS A 190 12.26 -9.12 14.42
CA LYS A 190 11.14 -8.88 15.32
C LYS A 190 10.47 -7.56 14.97
N PHE A 191 9.22 -7.63 14.53
CA PHE A 191 8.44 -6.48 14.14
C PHE A 191 7.46 -6.07 15.25
N GLU A 192 7.54 -4.81 15.64
CA GLU A 192 6.63 -4.16 16.61
C GLU A 192 6.11 -2.89 15.94
N PHE A 193 4.83 -2.88 15.56
CA PHE A 193 4.23 -1.80 14.77
C PHE A 193 4.48 -0.42 15.38
N ASP A 194 4.08 -0.22 16.64
CA ASP A 194 4.21 1.09 17.31
C ASP A 194 5.64 1.61 17.38
N LYS A 195 6.61 0.71 17.48
CA LYS A 195 8.04 1.05 17.46
C LYS A 195 8.51 1.38 16.04
N ALA A 196 8.16 0.54 15.08
CA ALA A 196 8.60 0.67 13.70
C ALA A 196 8.12 1.98 13.06
N VAL A 197 6.84 2.31 13.21
CA VAL A 197 6.25 3.51 12.60
C VAL A 197 6.73 4.83 13.22
N ARG A 198 7.32 4.79 14.42
CA ARG A 198 7.92 5.97 15.10
C ARG A 198 9.37 6.20 14.73
N THR A 199 9.98 5.33 13.92
CA THR A 199 11.37 5.52 13.49
C THR A 199 11.41 6.51 12.32
N LYS A 200 12.33 7.48 12.37
CA LYS A 200 12.58 8.42 11.28
C LYS A 200 12.94 7.71 9.96
N ALA A 201 13.54 6.52 10.06
CA ALA A 201 13.93 5.69 8.91
C ALA A 201 12.74 5.14 8.11
N LEU A 202 11.52 5.10 8.67
CA LEU A 202 10.35 4.67 7.95
C LEU A 202 9.77 5.80 7.12
N HIS A 203 9.53 6.95 7.75
CA HIS A 203 8.82 8.05 7.12
C HIS A 203 8.90 9.32 7.97
N GLU A 204 9.14 10.48 7.36
CA GLU A 204 8.93 11.76 8.05
C GLU A 204 7.43 12.14 8.00
N HIS A 205 6.96 12.76 9.08
CA HIS A 205 5.57 13.16 9.19
C HIS A 205 5.47 14.69 9.15
N TYR A 206 4.56 15.17 8.32
CA TYR A 206 4.24 16.59 8.19
C TYR A 206 2.84 16.88 8.70
N LYS A 207 2.61 18.11 9.17
CA LYS A 207 1.30 18.56 9.62
C LYS A 207 0.29 18.49 8.48
N LEU A 208 -0.89 18.00 8.79
CA LEU A 208 -1.95 17.83 7.81
C LEU A 208 -2.74 19.13 7.67
N LYS A 209 -3.07 19.49 6.45
CA LYS A 209 -3.82 20.73 6.13
C LYS A 209 -5.30 20.69 6.52
N GLY A 210 -5.84 19.56 6.97
CA GLY A 210 -7.25 19.46 7.36
C GLY A 210 -8.24 19.29 6.20
N ALA A 211 -7.76 18.91 5.01
CA ALA A 211 -8.63 18.69 3.85
C ALA A 211 -9.65 17.56 4.05
N PHE A 212 -9.34 16.63 4.95
CA PHE A 212 -10.22 15.50 5.29
C PHE A 212 -10.49 15.41 6.79
N GLU A 213 -11.72 15.11 7.16
CA GLU A 213 -12.18 14.96 8.54
C GLU A 213 -13.00 13.67 8.75
N GLY A 214 -13.28 13.33 10.02
CA GLY A 214 -14.09 12.17 10.40
C GLY A 214 -13.39 10.83 10.20
N GLU A 215 -14.14 9.76 10.40
CA GLU A 215 -13.67 8.39 10.26
C GLU A 215 -13.42 7.98 8.80
N PRO A 216 -12.51 6.99 8.55
CA PRO A 216 -11.67 6.33 9.54
C PRO A 216 -10.47 7.18 9.98
N VAL A 217 -10.16 7.17 11.28
CA VAL A 217 -8.98 7.84 11.85
C VAL A 217 -8.00 6.80 12.38
N PRO A 218 -6.79 6.68 11.79
CA PRO A 218 -5.76 5.80 12.32
C PRO A 218 -5.39 6.20 13.76
N LYS A 219 -5.33 5.22 14.66
CA LYS A 219 -5.01 5.45 16.10
C LYS A 219 -3.74 6.29 16.30
N ILE A 220 -2.70 6.03 15.48
CA ILE A 220 -1.41 6.70 15.56
C ILE A 220 -1.41 8.14 15.02
N ARG A 221 -2.47 8.54 14.29
CA ARG A 221 -2.52 9.85 13.63
C ARG A 221 -2.35 11.03 14.58
N ALA A 222 -3.05 11.03 15.71
CA ALA A 222 -2.97 12.11 16.68
C ALA A 222 -1.57 12.27 17.26
N ASP A 223 -0.88 11.17 17.52
CA ASP A 223 0.48 11.18 18.05
C ASP A 223 1.47 11.73 17.03
N PHE A 224 1.36 11.33 15.77
CA PHE A 224 2.22 11.87 14.71
C PHE A 224 2.01 13.37 14.51
N GLN A 225 0.77 13.84 14.58
CA GLN A 225 0.49 15.26 14.40
C GLN A 225 1.04 16.15 15.52
N LYS A 226 1.30 15.62 16.73
CA LYS A 226 1.96 16.35 17.81
C LYS A 226 3.43 16.68 17.50
N THR A 227 4.11 15.80 16.78
CA THR A 227 5.55 15.90 16.47
C THR A 227 5.84 16.12 14.99
N ALA A 228 4.82 16.25 14.17
CA ALA A 228 4.95 16.47 12.73
C ALA A 228 5.64 17.80 12.42
N LYS A 229 6.49 17.80 11.41
CA LYS A 229 7.12 19.01 10.89
C LYS A 229 6.10 19.92 10.21
N ASP A 230 6.33 21.22 10.25
CA ASP A 230 5.61 22.15 9.40
C ASP A 230 6.00 21.89 7.93
N ILE A 231 5.03 22.02 7.03
CA ILE A 231 5.32 21.95 5.60
C ILE A 231 6.09 23.22 5.24
N PRO A 232 7.28 23.13 4.62
CA PRO A 232 7.99 24.32 4.16
C PRO A 232 7.12 25.13 3.19
N GLU A 233 7.21 26.45 3.29
CA GLU A 233 6.56 27.39 2.34
C GLU A 233 7.22 27.32 0.97
#